data_6ad56d6b49fc0ee22c5014c1965b4c6a
#
_entry.id   6ad56d6b49fc0ee22c5014c1965b4c6a
#
_cell.length_a   1.000
_cell.length_b   1.000
_cell.length_c   1.000
_cell.angle_alpha   90.00
_cell.angle_beta   90.00
_cell.angle_gamma   90.00
#
_symmetry.space_group_name_H-M   'P 1'
#
loop_
_entity.id
_entity.type
_entity.pdbx_description
1 polymer ?
#
loop_
_entity_poly.entity_id
_entity_poly.type
_entity_poly.pdbx_seq_one_letter_code
_entity_poly.pdbx_strand_id
1 'polypeptide(L)'
;TLDAEVQCDFQDTALLMQCVQMGISPVMSRQYIAILAECAKRRELATLARKILQDVGNPGVSVAALQADCAAAAQSSTAVDDGVTMHEASLMLANSFDKKDGVTCGIADLDVMLGGFKPGQLIYIGARPGVGKTSLAICMAKYVAEHGGGVLLVSLEMNPVEIAARFMANESGVDLQKISTGKMELEDFAQISPCYQALADLPVTIEERAVTPLQIRNAAAKMKASKQGLSLIVVDYIQLMRADEKCGNRTEEVTQISRELKLMAMDLGVPLLCMTQFNRESEKGFGKATKSEPDMS
;
A
#
# COMPACT_ATOMS: atom_id res chain seq x y z
N THR A 1 19.29 -26.12 -23.56
CA THR A 1 18.34 -27.15 -23.07
C THR A 1 17.03 -26.55 -22.57
N LEU A 2 16.88 -25.25 -22.48
CA LEU A 2 15.61 -24.55 -22.12
C LEU A 2 14.72 -24.27 -23.35
N ASP A 3 15.27 -24.37 -24.57
CA ASP A 3 14.53 -24.06 -25.80
C ASP A 3 13.65 -25.21 -26.33
N ALA A 4 13.79 -26.41 -25.82
CA ALA A 4 13.04 -27.58 -26.31
C ALA A 4 11.69 -27.80 -25.57
N GLU A 5 11.49 -27.23 -24.38
CA GLU A 5 10.26 -27.40 -23.60
C GLU A 5 9.19 -26.31 -23.82
N VAL A 6 9.50 -25.26 -24.59
CA VAL A 6 8.59 -24.10 -24.80
C VAL A 6 7.78 -24.18 -26.09
N GLN A 7 8.05 -25.15 -26.97
CA GLN A 7 7.30 -25.40 -28.21
C GLN A 7 6.18 -26.43 -27.97
N CYS A 8 5.20 -26.13 -27.13
CA CYS A 8 3.90 -26.76 -27.25
C CYS A 8 3.07 -25.98 -28.27
N ASP A 9 3.10 -26.38 -29.50
CA ASP A 9 2.17 -25.97 -30.54
C ASP A 9 0.78 -26.55 -30.19
N PHE A 10 -0.13 -25.70 -29.75
CA PHE A 10 -1.53 -26.04 -29.46
C PHE A 10 -2.36 -26.20 -30.77
N GLN A 11 -1.81 -26.86 -31.77
CA GLN A 11 -2.55 -27.24 -33.00
C GLN A 11 -3.17 -28.64 -32.92
N ASP A 12 -2.98 -29.35 -31.80
CA ASP A 12 -3.46 -30.73 -31.69
C ASP A 12 -4.87 -30.76 -31.09
N THR A 13 -5.88 -30.57 -31.95
CA THR A 13 -7.30 -30.78 -31.64
C THR A 13 -7.58 -32.17 -31.05
N ALA A 14 -6.75 -33.15 -31.32
CA ALA A 14 -6.83 -34.51 -30.78
C ALA A 14 -6.57 -34.54 -29.25
N LEU A 15 -5.62 -33.73 -28.76
CA LEU A 15 -5.32 -33.63 -27.32
C LEU A 15 -6.48 -32.97 -26.55
N LEU A 16 -7.12 -31.94 -27.14
CA LEU A 16 -8.31 -31.29 -26.58
C LEU A 16 -9.48 -32.28 -26.53
N MET A 17 -9.70 -33.08 -27.56
CA MET A 17 -10.72 -34.13 -27.59
C MET A 17 -10.47 -35.22 -26.53
N GLN A 18 -9.21 -35.63 -26.34
CA GLN A 18 -8.84 -36.57 -25.27
C GLN A 18 -9.14 -36.00 -23.87
N CYS A 19 -8.81 -34.74 -23.62
CA CYS A 19 -9.12 -34.07 -22.35
C CYS A 19 -10.63 -34.03 -22.06
N VAL A 20 -11.45 -33.78 -23.07
CA VAL A 20 -12.92 -33.78 -22.94
C VAL A 20 -13.46 -35.19 -22.68
N GLN A 21 -12.88 -36.22 -23.27
CA GLN A 21 -13.30 -37.62 -23.07
C GLN A 21 -12.89 -38.19 -21.70
N MET A 22 -11.87 -37.62 -21.04
CA MET A 22 -11.40 -38.06 -19.71
C MET A 22 -12.30 -37.64 -18.56
N GLY A 23 -13.44 -36.98 -18.80
CA GLY A 23 -14.44 -36.68 -17.77
C GLY A 23 -13.89 -35.78 -16.65
N ILE A 24 -13.11 -34.76 -16.99
CA ILE A 24 -12.53 -33.83 -16.01
C ILE A 24 -13.66 -33.13 -15.25
N SER A 25 -13.66 -33.29 -13.93
CA SER A 25 -14.59 -32.60 -13.05
C SER A 25 -14.51 -31.07 -13.27
N PRO A 26 -15.64 -30.32 -13.20
CA PRO A 26 -15.66 -28.86 -13.35
C PRO A 26 -14.68 -28.14 -12.41
N VAL A 27 -14.35 -28.73 -11.27
CA VAL A 27 -13.35 -28.20 -10.33
C VAL A 27 -11.94 -28.35 -10.86
N MET A 28 -11.61 -29.49 -11.48
CA MET A 28 -10.29 -29.71 -12.08
C MET A 28 -10.09 -28.88 -13.35
N SER A 29 -11.14 -28.67 -14.17
CA SER A 29 -11.02 -27.83 -15.35
C SER A 29 -10.63 -26.38 -15.01
N ARG A 30 -11.15 -25.81 -13.91
CA ARG A 30 -10.76 -24.48 -13.44
C ARG A 30 -9.29 -24.40 -13.02
N GLN A 31 -8.76 -25.46 -12.35
CA GLN A 31 -7.34 -25.50 -12.00
C GLN A 31 -6.44 -25.56 -13.24
N TYR A 32 -6.81 -26.34 -14.25
CA TYR A 32 -6.08 -26.40 -15.51
C TYR A 32 -6.13 -25.07 -16.28
N ILE A 33 -7.29 -24.41 -16.32
CA ILE A 33 -7.42 -23.08 -16.94
C ILE A 33 -6.51 -22.07 -16.23
N ALA A 34 -6.45 -22.07 -14.90
CA ALA A 34 -5.56 -21.19 -14.15
C ALA A 34 -4.07 -21.47 -14.45
N ILE A 35 -3.67 -22.74 -14.54
CA ILE A 35 -2.31 -23.14 -14.92
C ILE A 35 -1.98 -22.68 -16.36
N LEU A 36 -2.90 -22.88 -17.30
CA LEU A 36 -2.73 -22.44 -18.69
C LEU A 36 -2.62 -20.92 -18.82
N ALA A 37 -3.44 -20.18 -18.07
CA ALA A 37 -3.37 -18.72 -18.01
C ALA A 37 -2.02 -18.24 -17.44
N GLU A 38 -1.55 -18.88 -16.38
CA GLU A 38 -0.24 -18.60 -15.79
C GLU A 38 0.91 -18.90 -16.80
N CYS A 39 0.84 -20.03 -17.50
CA CYS A 39 1.81 -20.37 -18.53
C CYS A 39 1.77 -19.41 -19.73
N ALA A 40 0.60 -18.89 -20.11
CA ALA A 40 0.47 -17.87 -21.15
C ALA A 40 1.14 -16.57 -20.73
N LYS A 41 0.89 -16.11 -19.49
CA LYS A 41 1.54 -14.91 -18.90
C LYS A 41 3.06 -15.05 -18.88
N ARG A 42 3.57 -16.19 -18.46
CA ARG A 42 5.03 -16.44 -18.48
C ARG A 42 5.64 -16.35 -19.87
N ARG A 43 4.93 -16.81 -20.90
CA ARG A 43 5.36 -16.70 -22.29
C ARG A 43 5.38 -15.25 -22.78
N GLU A 44 4.35 -14.47 -22.47
CA GLU A 44 4.30 -13.04 -22.77
C GLU A 44 5.46 -12.28 -22.11
N LEU A 45 5.69 -12.52 -20.82
CA LEU A 45 6.82 -11.92 -20.10
C LEU A 45 8.17 -12.33 -20.68
N ALA A 46 8.34 -13.60 -21.08
CA ALA A 46 9.57 -14.07 -21.71
C ALA A 46 9.80 -13.41 -23.08
N THR A 47 8.75 -13.20 -23.86
CA THR A 47 8.82 -12.51 -25.15
C THR A 47 9.21 -11.05 -24.98
N LEU A 48 8.60 -10.36 -23.99
CA LEU A 48 8.94 -8.98 -23.66
C LEU A 48 10.39 -8.86 -23.17
N ALA A 49 10.82 -9.75 -22.27
CA ALA A 49 12.19 -9.75 -21.77
C ALA A 49 13.22 -9.90 -22.89
N ARG A 50 12.94 -10.78 -23.89
CA ARG A 50 13.78 -10.92 -25.09
C ARG A 50 13.82 -9.62 -25.90
N LYS A 51 12.66 -8.97 -26.11
CA LYS A 51 12.58 -7.67 -26.81
C LYS A 51 13.42 -6.62 -26.09
N ILE A 52 13.24 -6.47 -24.77
CA ILE A 52 14.00 -5.50 -23.96
C ILE A 52 15.51 -5.78 -24.05
N LEU A 53 15.93 -7.05 -23.97
CA LEU A 53 17.35 -7.42 -24.09
C LEU A 53 17.93 -7.07 -25.46
N GLN A 54 17.18 -7.21 -26.55
CA GLN A 54 17.56 -6.77 -27.86
C GLN A 54 17.68 -5.26 -27.99
N ASP A 55 16.70 -4.54 -27.41
CA ASP A 55 16.60 -3.09 -27.49
C ASP A 55 17.62 -2.36 -26.59
N VAL A 56 18.04 -2.96 -25.48
CA VAL A 56 19.13 -2.44 -24.62
C VAL A 56 20.44 -2.34 -25.34
N GLY A 57 20.71 -3.27 -26.31
CA GLY A 57 21.90 -3.23 -27.14
C GLY A 57 21.84 -2.24 -28.33
N ASN A 58 20.67 -1.60 -28.53
CA ASN A 58 20.45 -0.71 -29.69
C ASN A 58 20.55 0.77 -29.26
N PRO A 59 21.59 1.51 -29.67
CA PRO A 59 21.75 2.93 -29.30
C PRO A 59 20.62 3.87 -29.77
N GLY A 60 19.78 3.39 -30.72
CA GLY A 60 18.63 4.16 -31.25
C GLY A 60 17.39 4.13 -30.36
N VAL A 61 17.36 3.26 -29.35
CA VAL A 61 16.18 3.13 -28.44
C VAL A 61 16.43 3.93 -27.17
N SER A 62 15.52 4.87 -26.87
CA SER A 62 15.64 5.67 -25.64
C SER A 62 15.30 4.86 -24.40
N VAL A 63 15.96 5.16 -23.27
CA VAL A 63 15.66 4.55 -21.96
C VAL A 63 14.20 4.75 -21.57
N ALA A 64 13.60 5.88 -21.94
CA ALA A 64 12.19 6.17 -21.69
C ALA A 64 11.25 5.20 -22.44
N ALA A 65 11.60 4.80 -23.66
CA ALA A 65 10.82 3.81 -24.42
C ALA A 65 10.90 2.42 -23.77
N LEU A 66 12.07 2.01 -23.29
CA LEU A 66 12.24 0.75 -22.54
C LEU A 66 11.44 0.74 -21.23
N GLN A 67 11.42 1.85 -20.52
CA GLN A 67 10.62 2.00 -19.31
C GLN A 67 9.11 1.94 -19.60
N ALA A 68 8.67 2.53 -20.71
CA ALA A 68 7.27 2.47 -21.15
C ALA A 68 6.86 1.03 -21.52
N ASP A 69 7.70 0.28 -22.24
CA ASP A 69 7.44 -1.14 -22.54
C ASP A 69 7.35 -2.01 -21.28
N CYS A 70 8.21 -1.76 -20.28
CA CYS A 70 8.14 -2.43 -18.99
C CYS A 70 6.84 -2.09 -18.22
N ALA A 71 6.44 -0.82 -18.24
CA ALA A 71 5.21 -0.38 -17.58
C ALA A 71 3.96 -0.94 -18.27
N ALA A 72 3.92 -0.96 -19.59
CA ALA A 72 2.82 -1.55 -20.37
C ALA A 72 2.67 -3.05 -20.09
N ALA A 73 3.78 -3.78 -19.95
CA ALA A 73 3.73 -5.18 -19.59
C ALA A 73 3.26 -5.45 -18.16
N ALA A 74 3.63 -4.59 -17.23
CA ALA A 74 3.12 -4.66 -15.87
C ALA A 74 1.60 -4.42 -15.81
N GLN A 75 1.06 -3.60 -16.71
CA GLN A 75 -0.38 -3.32 -16.81
C GLN A 75 -1.16 -4.42 -17.57
N SER A 76 -0.58 -5.03 -18.60
CA SER A 76 -1.23 -6.12 -19.35
C SER A 76 -1.34 -7.43 -18.57
N SER A 77 -0.65 -7.55 -17.45
CA SER A 77 -0.74 -8.71 -16.56
C SER A 77 -2.00 -8.73 -15.69
N THR A 78 -2.83 -7.69 -15.72
CA THR A 78 -4.17 -7.75 -15.14
C THR A 78 -5.06 -8.60 -16.06
N ALA A 79 -5.16 -9.91 -15.78
CA ALA A 79 -6.26 -10.71 -16.28
C ALA A 79 -7.55 -9.94 -16.01
N VAL A 80 -8.42 -9.85 -17.00
CA VAL A 80 -9.82 -9.47 -16.76
C VAL A 80 -10.32 -10.53 -15.79
N ASP A 81 -10.36 -10.18 -14.52
CA ASP A 81 -10.88 -11.03 -13.47
C ASP A 81 -12.39 -11.09 -13.75
N ASP A 82 -12.85 -12.23 -14.26
CA ASP A 82 -14.30 -12.48 -14.38
C ASP A 82 -14.85 -12.29 -12.97
N GLY A 83 -15.72 -11.31 -12.80
CA GLY A 83 -16.20 -10.89 -11.49
C GLY A 83 -16.61 -12.08 -10.61
N VAL A 84 -16.35 -11.99 -9.33
CA VAL A 84 -16.65 -13.05 -8.35
C VAL A 84 -18.17 -13.16 -8.16
N THR A 85 -18.75 -14.34 -8.32
CA THR A 85 -20.18 -14.59 -8.05
C THR A 85 -20.47 -14.44 -6.55
N MET A 86 -21.73 -14.12 -6.20
CA MET A 86 -22.14 -14.04 -4.79
C MET A 86 -21.90 -15.36 -4.04
N HIS A 87 -22.03 -16.50 -4.71
CA HIS A 87 -21.71 -17.80 -4.13
C HIS A 87 -20.23 -17.93 -3.76
N GLU A 88 -19.33 -17.58 -4.66
CA GLU A 88 -17.88 -17.56 -4.41
C GLU A 88 -17.50 -16.57 -3.32
N ALA A 89 -18.08 -15.35 -3.35
CA ALA A 89 -17.88 -14.36 -2.32
C ALA A 89 -18.34 -14.85 -0.93
N SER A 90 -19.46 -15.57 -0.85
CA SER A 90 -19.96 -16.16 0.40
C SER A 90 -19.03 -17.25 0.94
N LEU A 91 -18.44 -18.05 0.07
CA LEU A 91 -17.45 -19.06 0.47
C LEU A 91 -16.14 -18.40 0.95
N MET A 92 -15.69 -17.34 0.27
CA MET A 92 -14.54 -16.53 0.71
C MET A 92 -14.79 -15.92 2.09
N LEU A 93 -16.00 -15.38 2.30
CA LEU A 93 -16.41 -14.82 3.59
C LEU A 93 -16.39 -15.87 4.69
N ALA A 94 -16.96 -17.05 4.45
CA ALA A 94 -16.96 -18.16 5.42
C ALA A 94 -15.53 -18.56 5.82
N ASN A 95 -14.61 -18.60 4.86
CA ASN A 95 -13.19 -18.90 5.10
C ASN A 95 -12.42 -17.77 5.80
N SER A 96 -13.00 -16.57 5.86
CA SER A 96 -12.37 -15.41 6.51
C SER A 96 -12.75 -15.24 7.99
N PHE A 97 -13.79 -15.95 8.48
CA PHE A 97 -14.26 -15.80 9.88
C PHE A 97 -13.21 -16.19 10.92
N ASP A 98 -12.36 -17.17 10.60
CA ASP A 98 -11.31 -17.63 11.50
C ASP A 98 -9.99 -16.83 11.36
N LYS A 99 -9.90 -15.95 10.34
CA LYS A 99 -8.71 -15.16 10.08
C LYS A 99 -8.88 -13.75 10.66
N LYS A 100 -8.03 -13.40 11.61
CA LYS A 100 -7.87 -12.00 12.04
C LYS A 100 -7.00 -11.27 11.01
N ASP A 101 -7.57 -10.95 9.84
CA ASP A 101 -6.81 -10.37 8.72
C ASP A 101 -6.53 -8.85 8.91
N GLY A 102 -6.99 -8.23 9.99
CA GLY A 102 -6.79 -6.81 10.27
C GLY A 102 -5.48 -6.54 11.00
N VAL A 103 -4.75 -5.53 10.53
CA VAL A 103 -3.58 -4.99 11.23
C VAL A 103 -4.06 -4.11 12.39
N THR A 104 -3.74 -4.47 13.63
CA THR A 104 -4.08 -3.67 14.81
C THR A 104 -3.24 -2.41 14.87
N CYS A 105 -3.87 -1.29 15.25
CA CYS A 105 -3.21 0.01 15.30
C CYS A 105 -2.69 0.38 16.70
N GLY A 106 -2.98 -0.43 17.72
CA GLY A 106 -2.56 -0.21 19.10
C GLY A 106 -3.49 0.70 19.92
N ILE A 107 -4.62 1.13 19.35
CA ILE A 107 -5.67 1.86 20.05
C ILE A 107 -6.85 0.92 20.22
N ALA A 108 -7.00 0.38 21.42
CA ALA A 108 -7.94 -0.70 21.70
C ALA A 108 -9.37 -0.42 21.23
N ASP A 109 -9.92 0.76 21.52
CA ASP A 109 -11.28 1.12 21.12
C ASP A 109 -11.42 1.22 19.59
N LEU A 110 -10.40 1.74 18.91
CA LEU A 110 -10.38 1.84 17.46
C LEU A 110 -10.24 0.47 16.80
N ASP A 111 -9.40 -0.38 17.36
CA ASP A 111 -9.21 -1.75 16.89
C ASP A 111 -10.48 -2.59 17.08
N VAL A 112 -11.21 -2.42 18.18
CA VAL A 112 -12.51 -3.06 18.41
C VAL A 112 -13.55 -2.54 17.41
N MET A 113 -13.61 -1.22 17.18
CA MET A 113 -14.59 -0.59 16.29
C MET A 113 -14.38 -0.99 14.82
N LEU A 114 -13.13 -1.05 14.35
CA LEU A 114 -12.80 -1.32 12.94
C LEU A 114 -12.51 -2.81 12.67
N GLY A 115 -12.27 -3.61 13.70
CA GLY A 115 -11.74 -4.97 13.58
C GLY A 115 -10.32 -4.99 13.02
N GLY A 116 -9.50 -3.96 13.33
CA GLY A 116 -8.20 -3.67 12.74
C GLY A 116 -8.28 -3.09 11.33
N PHE A 117 -7.17 -2.63 10.80
CA PHE A 117 -7.06 -2.12 9.42
C PHE A 117 -7.03 -3.30 8.45
N LYS A 118 -8.05 -3.42 7.58
CA LYS A 118 -8.16 -4.55 6.65
C LYS A 118 -7.24 -4.38 5.44
N PRO A 119 -6.69 -5.47 4.86
CA PRO A 119 -5.96 -5.42 3.60
C PRO A 119 -6.76 -4.69 2.50
N GLY A 120 -6.08 -3.82 1.76
CA GLY A 120 -6.70 -3.04 0.69
C GLY A 120 -7.59 -1.88 1.14
N GLN A 121 -7.68 -1.58 2.44
CA GLN A 121 -8.39 -0.40 2.92
C GLN A 121 -7.56 0.88 2.72
N LEU A 122 -8.24 1.96 2.34
CA LEU A 122 -7.75 3.32 2.44
C LEU A 122 -8.49 4.00 3.61
N ILE A 123 -7.73 4.43 4.60
CA ILE A 123 -8.25 5.03 5.84
C ILE A 123 -7.79 6.48 5.90
N TYR A 124 -8.71 7.40 6.12
CA TYR A 124 -8.39 8.82 6.28
C TYR A 124 -8.50 9.23 7.76
N ILE A 125 -7.46 9.91 8.24
CA ILE A 125 -7.49 10.62 9.52
C ILE A 125 -7.42 12.12 9.24
N GLY A 126 -8.55 12.80 9.43
CA GLY A 126 -8.65 14.24 9.29
C GLY A 126 -8.48 14.93 10.63
N ALA A 127 -7.62 15.95 10.68
CA ALA A 127 -7.45 16.77 11.87
C ALA A 127 -7.09 18.22 11.52
N ARG A 128 -7.30 19.13 12.49
CA ARG A 128 -6.80 20.50 12.39
C ARG A 128 -5.27 20.53 12.54
N PRO A 129 -4.58 21.57 12.03
CA PRO A 129 -3.17 21.80 12.32
C PRO A 129 -2.90 21.81 13.84
N GLY A 130 -1.80 21.18 14.26
CA GLY A 130 -1.33 21.20 15.65
C GLY A 130 -2.06 20.30 16.65
N VAL A 131 -3.08 19.53 16.24
CA VAL A 131 -3.85 18.62 17.13
C VAL A 131 -3.12 17.30 17.42
N GLY A 132 -1.99 17.04 16.77
CA GLY A 132 -1.23 15.82 17.01
C GLY A 132 -1.44 14.70 15.97
N LYS A 133 -1.95 15.02 14.77
CA LYS A 133 -2.19 14.07 13.68
C LYS A 133 -0.99 13.19 13.38
N THR A 134 0.18 13.79 13.14
CA THR A 134 1.44 13.09 12.85
C THR A 134 1.89 12.23 14.05
N SER A 135 1.71 12.72 15.29
CA SER A 135 2.04 11.94 16.49
C SER A 135 1.17 10.69 16.59
N LEU A 136 -0.12 10.80 16.30
CA LEU A 136 -1.03 9.66 16.26
C LEU A 136 -0.61 8.64 15.19
N ALA A 137 -0.25 9.10 13.98
CA ALA A 137 0.24 8.25 12.90
C ALA A 137 1.52 7.50 13.31
N ILE A 138 2.45 8.17 13.98
CA ILE A 138 3.70 7.59 14.50
C ILE A 138 3.40 6.55 15.57
N CYS A 139 2.47 6.80 16.52
CA CYS A 139 2.08 5.81 17.52
C CYS A 139 1.53 4.52 16.87
N MET A 140 0.65 4.66 15.88
CA MET A 140 0.11 3.51 15.14
C MET A 140 1.20 2.78 14.35
N ALA A 141 2.05 3.53 13.62
CA ALA A 141 3.17 2.97 12.86
C ALA A 141 4.15 2.20 13.75
N LYS A 142 4.50 2.77 14.90
CA LYS A 142 5.37 2.14 15.90
C LYS A 142 4.76 0.85 16.42
N TYR A 143 3.48 0.89 16.84
CA TYR A 143 2.79 -0.29 17.33
C TYR A 143 2.78 -1.44 16.31
N VAL A 144 2.46 -1.15 15.04
CA VAL A 144 2.51 -2.16 13.96
C VAL A 144 3.91 -2.72 13.80
N ALA A 145 4.94 -1.87 13.83
CA ALA A 145 6.33 -2.28 13.66
C ALA A 145 6.83 -3.14 14.84
N GLU A 146 6.48 -2.81 16.07
CA GLU A 146 6.81 -3.60 17.28
C GLU A 146 6.17 -5.00 17.27
N HIS A 147 5.04 -5.15 16.56
CA HIS A 147 4.37 -6.44 16.37
C HIS A 147 4.82 -7.17 15.10
N GLY A 148 5.97 -6.79 14.53
CA GLY A 148 6.63 -7.47 13.42
C GLY A 148 6.08 -7.08 12.04
N GLY A 149 5.20 -6.08 11.94
CA GLY A 149 4.68 -5.58 10.68
C GLY A 149 5.60 -4.53 10.05
N GLY A 150 6.01 -4.72 8.79
CA GLY A 150 6.76 -3.69 8.06
C GLY A 150 5.90 -2.45 7.79
N VAL A 151 6.43 -1.25 8.03
CA VAL A 151 5.72 0.03 7.85
C VAL A 151 6.48 0.92 6.89
N LEU A 152 5.81 1.36 5.82
CA LEU A 152 6.27 2.44 4.96
C LEU A 152 5.63 3.76 5.41
N LEU A 153 6.43 4.67 5.95
CA LEU A 153 5.99 6.00 6.38
C LEU A 153 6.47 7.04 5.37
N VAL A 154 5.52 7.56 4.59
CA VAL A 154 5.74 8.64 3.62
C VAL A 154 5.48 9.97 4.32
N SER A 155 6.53 10.73 4.60
CA SER A 155 6.45 12.03 5.28
C SER A 155 6.85 13.12 4.30
N LEU A 156 5.87 13.92 3.88
CA LEU A 156 6.07 15.03 2.94
C LEU A 156 6.22 16.39 3.62
N GLU A 157 5.87 16.47 4.91
CA GLU A 157 5.97 17.68 5.71
C GLU A 157 7.24 17.71 6.56
N MET A 158 7.70 16.55 7.02
CA MET A 158 8.78 16.44 8.00
C MET A 158 9.93 15.59 7.46
N ASN A 159 11.14 16.00 7.78
CA ASN A 159 12.33 15.23 7.43
C ASN A 159 12.51 13.97 8.31
N PRO A 160 13.34 13.00 7.90
CA PRO A 160 13.52 11.75 8.65
C PRO A 160 14.04 11.94 10.08
N VAL A 161 14.85 13.00 10.33
CA VAL A 161 15.38 13.28 11.68
C VAL A 161 14.27 13.73 12.63
N GLU A 162 13.34 14.58 12.14
CA GLU A 162 12.18 15.01 12.92
C GLU A 162 11.22 13.85 13.23
N ILE A 163 11.03 12.94 12.28
CA ILE A 163 10.27 11.71 12.49
C ILE A 163 10.94 10.82 13.53
N ALA A 164 12.26 10.59 13.39
CA ALA A 164 13.02 9.80 14.34
C ALA A 164 12.98 10.40 15.77
N ALA A 165 13.05 11.73 15.88
CA ALA A 165 12.90 12.42 17.17
C ALA A 165 11.54 12.15 17.83
N ARG A 166 10.46 12.06 17.04
CA ARG A 166 9.12 11.72 17.54
C ARG A 166 9.00 10.26 17.97
N PHE A 167 9.59 9.34 17.19
CA PHE A 167 9.70 7.94 17.61
C PHE A 167 10.47 7.82 18.92
N MET A 168 11.60 8.54 19.03
CA MET A 168 12.42 8.57 20.23
C MET A 168 11.68 9.15 21.43
N ALA A 169 10.96 10.26 21.27
CA ALA A 169 10.15 10.85 22.34
C ALA A 169 9.04 9.89 22.80
N ASN A 170 8.41 9.21 21.87
CA ASN A 170 7.36 8.22 22.17
C ASN A 170 7.93 7.00 22.92
N GLU A 171 9.14 6.54 22.58
CA GLU A 171 9.78 5.38 23.18
C GLU A 171 10.35 5.70 24.56
N SER A 172 11.10 6.82 24.67
CA SER A 172 11.81 7.18 25.89
C SER A 172 10.96 7.91 26.93
N GLY A 173 9.83 8.52 26.51
CA GLY A 173 9.02 9.42 27.36
C GLY A 173 9.66 10.80 27.56
N VAL A 174 10.82 11.08 26.96
CA VAL A 174 11.47 12.39 27.03
C VAL A 174 10.74 13.39 26.15
N ASP A 175 10.61 14.62 26.61
CA ASP A 175 9.94 15.68 25.88
C ASP A 175 10.57 15.90 24.50
N LEU A 176 9.72 15.90 23.46
CA LEU A 176 10.14 16.11 22.09
C LEU A 176 10.91 17.43 21.89
N GLN A 177 10.54 18.48 22.63
CA GLN A 177 11.19 19.76 22.50
C GLN A 177 12.64 19.70 23.02
N LYS A 178 12.90 18.96 24.10
CA LYS A 178 14.26 18.70 24.59
C LYS A 178 15.10 17.96 23.55
N ILE A 179 14.54 16.89 22.96
CA ILE A 179 15.22 16.09 21.93
C ILE A 179 15.51 16.95 20.70
N SER A 180 14.51 17.69 20.17
CA SER A 180 14.65 18.48 18.95
C SER A 180 15.57 19.66 19.08
N THR A 181 15.70 20.26 20.27
CA THR A 181 16.59 21.41 20.53
C THR A 181 17.96 21.02 21.04
N GLY A 182 18.17 19.73 21.37
CA GLY A 182 19.41 19.24 21.99
C GLY A 182 19.60 19.70 23.43
N LYS A 183 18.59 20.31 24.07
CA LYS A 183 18.64 20.78 25.47
C LYS A 183 18.23 19.65 26.42
N MET A 184 19.02 18.60 26.44
CA MET A 184 18.78 17.41 27.26
C MET A 184 19.70 17.43 28.48
N GLU A 185 19.20 16.94 29.61
CA GLU A 185 19.96 16.72 30.84
C GLU A 185 20.53 15.31 30.87
N LEU A 186 21.42 15.02 31.81
CA LEU A 186 22.05 13.70 31.91
C LEU A 186 21.01 12.57 32.09
N GLU A 187 19.95 12.85 32.80
CA GLU A 187 18.84 11.92 33.02
C GLU A 187 18.07 11.61 31.71
N ASP A 188 17.85 12.62 30.87
CA ASP A 188 17.21 12.44 29.56
C ASP A 188 18.07 11.52 28.67
N PHE A 189 19.40 11.68 28.68
CA PHE A 189 20.32 10.81 27.93
C PHE A 189 20.27 9.37 28.44
N ALA A 190 20.15 9.15 29.74
CA ALA A 190 20.04 7.81 30.32
C ALA A 190 18.73 7.11 29.87
N GLN A 191 17.65 7.86 29.68
CA GLN A 191 16.37 7.33 29.17
C GLN A 191 16.42 7.05 27.67
N ILE A 192 17.05 7.91 26.88
CA ILE A 192 17.15 7.80 25.42
C ILE A 192 18.11 6.70 24.97
N SER A 193 19.24 6.52 25.69
CA SER A 193 20.30 5.63 25.27
C SER A 193 19.83 4.18 24.97
N PRO A 194 19.00 3.52 25.78
CA PRO A 194 18.50 2.18 25.48
C PRO A 194 17.51 2.15 24.29
N CYS A 195 16.87 3.26 23.98
CA CYS A 195 15.86 3.33 22.93
C CYS A 195 16.45 3.31 21.51
N TYR A 196 17.73 3.67 21.34
CA TYR A 196 18.37 3.67 20.00
C TYR A 196 18.35 2.29 19.36
N GLN A 197 18.69 1.25 20.10
CA GLN A 197 18.70 -0.10 19.56
C GLN A 197 17.27 -0.58 19.26
N ALA A 198 16.33 -0.33 20.15
CA ALA A 198 14.93 -0.69 19.95
C ALA A 198 14.36 -0.05 18.67
N LEU A 199 14.65 1.23 18.44
CA LEU A 199 14.20 1.93 17.23
C LEU A 199 14.93 1.47 15.96
N ALA A 200 16.22 1.12 16.06
CA ALA A 200 17.01 0.63 14.92
C ALA A 200 16.50 -0.72 14.40
N ASP A 201 15.94 -1.53 15.28
CA ASP A 201 15.43 -2.86 14.95
C ASP A 201 13.96 -2.82 14.39
N LEU A 202 13.28 -1.67 14.47
CA LEU A 202 11.92 -1.53 13.94
C LEU A 202 11.90 -1.62 12.41
N PRO A 203 11.02 -2.44 11.81
CA PRO A 203 10.86 -2.55 10.37
C PRO A 203 10.09 -1.35 9.78
N VAL A 204 10.59 -0.14 10.01
CA VAL A 204 10.03 1.12 9.52
C VAL A 204 10.95 1.72 8.46
N THR A 205 10.39 2.01 7.29
CA THR A 205 11.08 2.78 6.24
C THR A 205 10.44 4.15 6.12
N ILE A 206 11.24 5.21 6.24
CA ILE A 206 10.79 6.59 6.07
C ILE A 206 11.14 7.04 4.66
N GLU A 207 10.15 7.51 3.92
CA GLU A 207 10.30 8.03 2.56
C GLU A 207 9.86 9.51 2.52
N GLU A 208 10.77 10.41 2.17
CA GLU A 208 10.54 11.86 2.13
C GLU A 208 10.38 12.41 0.70
N ARG A 209 10.73 11.61 -0.32
CA ARG A 209 10.82 12.07 -1.72
C ARG A 209 9.70 11.54 -2.61
N ALA A 210 8.91 10.61 -2.13
CA ALA A 210 7.81 10.02 -2.88
C ALA A 210 6.60 10.94 -2.87
N VAL A 211 6.59 11.95 -3.73
CA VAL A 211 5.52 12.96 -3.81
C VAL A 211 4.37 12.55 -4.71
N THR A 212 4.50 11.47 -5.49
CA THR A 212 3.43 10.97 -6.37
C THR A 212 3.01 9.54 -5.98
N PRO A 213 1.77 9.13 -6.30
CA PRO A 213 1.28 7.76 -6.04
C PRO A 213 2.18 6.68 -6.66
N LEU A 214 2.70 6.90 -7.86
CA LEU A 214 3.60 5.95 -8.52
C LEU A 214 4.90 5.75 -7.74
N GLN A 215 5.48 6.83 -7.20
CA GLN A 215 6.70 6.75 -6.40
C GLN A 215 6.45 5.98 -5.09
N ILE A 216 5.31 6.22 -4.43
CA ILE A 216 4.91 5.49 -3.23
C ILE A 216 4.70 4.01 -3.56
N ARG A 217 4.03 3.70 -4.68
CA ARG A 217 3.83 2.31 -5.15
C ARG A 217 5.15 1.58 -5.33
N ASN A 218 6.14 2.24 -5.94
CA ASN A 218 7.47 1.65 -6.17
C ASN A 218 8.21 1.37 -4.85
N ALA A 219 8.17 2.32 -3.90
CA ALA A 219 8.75 2.14 -2.57
C ALA A 219 8.06 1.00 -1.80
N ALA A 220 6.72 0.97 -1.83
CA ALA A 220 5.90 -0.05 -1.20
C ALA A 220 6.16 -1.45 -1.79
N ALA A 221 6.23 -1.57 -3.12
CA ALA A 221 6.52 -2.83 -3.80
C ALA A 221 7.93 -3.36 -3.44
N LYS A 222 8.93 -2.48 -3.39
CA LYS A 222 10.29 -2.81 -2.97
C LYS A 222 10.31 -3.32 -1.54
N MET A 223 9.63 -2.63 -0.62
CA MET A 223 9.56 -3.03 0.79
C MET A 223 8.80 -4.36 0.96
N LYS A 224 7.68 -4.55 0.25
CA LYS A 224 6.90 -5.79 0.28
C LYS A 224 7.70 -7.01 -0.19
N ALA A 225 8.60 -6.83 -1.18
CA ALA A 225 9.49 -7.87 -1.67
C ALA A 225 10.70 -8.12 -0.77
N SER A 226 10.97 -7.26 0.22
CA SER A 226 12.07 -7.42 1.17
C SER A 226 11.74 -8.44 2.26
N LYS A 227 12.74 -8.82 3.05
CA LYS A 227 12.57 -9.72 4.21
C LYS A 227 11.67 -9.13 5.31
N GLN A 228 11.58 -7.81 5.39
CA GLN A 228 10.76 -7.10 6.38
C GLN A 228 9.26 -7.20 6.05
N GLY A 229 8.93 -7.39 4.75
CA GLY A 229 7.54 -7.35 4.30
C GLY A 229 6.93 -5.95 4.39
N LEU A 230 5.61 -5.85 4.15
CA LEU A 230 4.87 -4.60 4.25
C LEU A 230 3.48 -4.88 4.81
N SER A 231 3.15 -4.28 5.96
CA SER A 231 1.87 -4.46 6.66
C SER A 231 1.04 -3.18 6.74
N LEU A 232 1.68 -2.00 6.65
CA LEU A 232 1.00 -0.71 6.70
C LEU A 232 1.75 0.33 5.86
N ILE A 233 0.99 1.14 5.12
CA ILE A 233 1.50 2.35 4.47
C ILE A 233 0.89 3.55 5.19
N VAL A 234 1.69 4.53 5.57
CA VAL A 234 1.26 5.79 6.18
C VAL A 234 1.68 6.95 5.30
N VAL A 235 0.76 7.85 4.95
CA VAL A 235 1.03 9.05 4.15
C VAL A 235 0.67 10.29 4.95
N ASP A 236 1.65 11.13 5.26
CA ASP A 236 1.46 12.39 5.99
C ASP A 236 2.00 13.57 5.16
N TYR A 237 1.16 14.35 4.52
CA TYR A 237 -0.28 14.30 4.31
C TYR A 237 -0.65 14.50 2.83
N ILE A 238 -1.83 14.05 2.42
CA ILE A 238 -2.27 13.97 1.01
C ILE A 238 -2.18 15.32 0.26
N GLN A 239 -2.42 16.43 0.91
CA GLN A 239 -2.39 17.75 0.28
C GLN A 239 -0.99 18.22 -0.15
N LEU A 240 0.08 17.52 0.20
CA LEU A 240 1.44 17.77 -0.33
C LEU A 240 1.78 16.89 -1.53
N MET A 241 0.97 15.88 -1.80
CA MET A 241 1.15 15.00 -2.96
C MET A 241 0.82 15.71 -4.26
N ARG A 242 1.38 15.18 -5.34
CA ARG A 242 1.09 15.56 -6.72
C ARG A 242 0.54 14.35 -7.46
N ALA A 243 -0.41 14.57 -8.36
CA ALA A 243 -0.83 13.53 -9.29
C ALA A 243 0.29 13.19 -10.28
N ASP A 244 0.32 11.95 -10.74
CA ASP A 244 1.26 11.52 -11.78
C ASP A 244 0.96 12.21 -13.13
N GLU A 245 -0.29 12.58 -13.38
CA GLU A 245 -0.74 13.30 -14.56
C GLU A 245 -1.18 14.74 -14.22
N LYS A 246 -1.17 15.62 -15.22
CA LYS A 246 -1.60 17.01 -15.05
C LYS A 246 -3.11 17.09 -14.90
N CYS A 247 -3.58 17.65 -13.80
CA CYS A 247 -4.98 17.93 -13.51
C CYS A 247 -5.35 19.39 -13.77
N GLY A 248 -6.63 19.66 -14.03
CA GLY A 248 -7.12 21.01 -14.30
C GLY A 248 -7.16 21.89 -13.06
N ASN A 249 -7.45 21.33 -11.89
CA ASN A 249 -7.52 22.06 -10.63
C ASN A 249 -7.11 21.17 -9.45
N ARG A 250 -6.90 21.78 -8.27
CA ARG A 250 -6.42 21.07 -7.06
C ARG A 250 -7.41 20.02 -6.55
N THR A 251 -8.71 20.24 -6.67
CA THR A 251 -9.74 19.30 -6.24
C THR A 251 -9.71 18.03 -7.08
N GLU A 252 -9.60 18.17 -8.40
CA GLU A 252 -9.44 17.04 -9.31
C GLU A 252 -8.15 16.26 -9.01
N GLU A 253 -7.04 16.97 -8.79
CA GLU A 253 -5.74 16.38 -8.45
C GLU A 253 -5.84 15.52 -7.17
N VAL A 254 -6.42 16.04 -6.08
CA VAL A 254 -6.60 15.31 -4.83
C VAL A 254 -7.55 14.11 -5.01
N THR A 255 -8.59 14.26 -5.83
CA THR A 255 -9.52 13.17 -6.15
C THR A 255 -8.81 12.05 -6.89
N GLN A 256 -7.97 12.38 -7.88
CA GLN A 256 -7.17 11.41 -8.61
C GLN A 256 -6.17 10.70 -7.69
N ILE A 257 -5.41 11.45 -6.88
CA ILE A 257 -4.49 10.88 -5.90
C ILE A 257 -5.21 9.91 -4.96
N SER A 258 -6.37 10.31 -4.43
CA SER A 258 -7.18 9.47 -3.55
C SER A 258 -7.57 8.15 -4.22
N ARG A 259 -8.01 8.20 -5.48
CA ARG A 259 -8.35 7.01 -6.27
C ARG A 259 -7.12 6.11 -6.48
N GLU A 260 -5.98 6.69 -6.84
CA GLU A 260 -4.75 5.95 -7.07
C GLU A 260 -4.21 5.29 -5.78
N LEU A 261 -4.29 5.98 -4.63
CA LEU A 261 -3.94 5.41 -3.33
C LEU A 261 -4.86 4.25 -2.95
N LYS A 262 -6.18 4.36 -3.25
CA LYS A 262 -7.12 3.26 -3.01
C LYS A 262 -6.80 2.04 -3.88
N LEU A 263 -6.55 2.24 -5.16
CA LEU A 263 -6.16 1.16 -6.08
C LEU A 263 -4.84 0.50 -5.63
N MET A 264 -3.86 1.32 -5.23
CA MET A 264 -2.58 0.83 -4.69
C MET A 264 -2.78 -0.05 -3.45
N ALA A 265 -3.61 0.38 -2.50
CA ALA A 265 -3.91 -0.39 -1.30
C ALA A 265 -4.53 -1.75 -1.65
N MET A 266 -5.46 -1.77 -2.61
CA MET A 266 -6.10 -3.01 -3.09
C MET A 266 -5.12 -3.93 -3.80
N ASP A 267 -4.33 -3.43 -4.74
CA ASP A 267 -3.35 -4.20 -5.51
C ASP A 267 -2.24 -4.80 -4.61
N LEU A 268 -1.79 -4.02 -3.64
CA LEU A 268 -0.80 -4.47 -2.69
C LEU A 268 -1.39 -5.37 -1.59
N GLY A 269 -2.71 -5.36 -1.40
CA GLY A 269 -3.35 -6.05 -0.29
C GLY A 269 -2.89 -5.56 1.08
N VAL A 270 -2.58 -4.26 1.21
CA VAL A 270 -2.04 -3.64 2.42
C VAL A 270 -2.91 -2.44 2.78
N PRO A 271 -3.29 -2.23 4.07
CA PRO A 271 -3.98 -1.03 4.48
C PRO A 271 -3.10 0.21 4.27
N LEU A 272 -3.72 1.30 3.84
CA LEU A 272 -3.09 2.59 3.65
C LEU A 272 -3.78 3.63 4.54
N LEU A 273 -3.02 4.20 5.46
CA LEU A 273 -3.44 5.27 6.36
C LEU A 273 -2.99 6.60 5.77
N CYS A 274 -3.95 7.47 5.45
CA CYS A 274 -3.68 8.75 4.83
C CYS A 274 -4.12 9.88 5.75
N MET A 275 -3.20 10.77 6.10
CA MET A 275 -3.49 11.95 6.87
C MET A 275 -4.05 13.05 5.97
N THR A 276 -5.04 13.79 6.48
CA THR A 276 -5.60 14.95 5.79
C THR A 276 -5.78 16.11 6.77
N GLN A 277 -5.65 17.32 6.26
CA GLN A 277 -5.80 18.52 7.06
C GLN A 277 -7.09 19.24 6.68
N PHE A 278 -7.91 19.57 7.66
CA PHE A 278 -9.13 20.35 7.43
C PHE A 278 -8.80 21.81 7.18
N ASN A 279 -9.37 22.39 6.11
CA ASN A 279 -9.30 23.82 5.86
C ASN A 279 -10.25 24.57 6.78
N ARG A 280 -9.88 25.79 7.17
CA ARG A 280 -10.71 26.68 8.03
C ARG A 280 -12.08 27.01 7.43
N GLU A 281 -12.26 26.89 6.11
CA GLU A 281 -13.53 27.17 5.44
C GLU A 281 -14.56 26.06 5.58
N SER A 282 -14.16 24.80 5.79
CA SER A 282 -15.06 23.69 6.04
C SER A 282 -15.79 23.79 7.39
N GLU A 283 -15.32 24.64 8.31
CA GLU A 283 -15.94 24.88 9.61
C GLU A 283 -17.31 25.60 9.52
N LYS A 284 -17.50 26.45 8.50
CA LYS A 284 -18.76 27.19 8.32
C LYS A 284 -19.93 26.29 7.92
N GLY A 285 -19.65 25.09 7.40
CA GLY A 285 -20.65 24.09 7.01
C GLY A 285 -21.11 23.19 8.18
N PHE A 286 -20.20 22.77 9.03
CA PHE A 286 -20.50 21.86 10.15
C PHE A 286 -21.23 22.53 11.31
N GLY A 287 -20.98 23.84 11.56
CA GLY A 287 -21.63 24.60 12.62
C GLY A 287 -23.10 24.95 12.38
N LYS A 288 -23.61 24.75 11.16
CA LYS A 288 -25.03 25.01 10.83
C LYS A 288 -25.93 23.76 10.90
N ALA A 289 -25.36 22.57 10.95
CA ALA A 289 -26.11 21.32 10.98
C ALA A 289 -26.58 20.88 12.39
N THR A 290 -26.13 21.53 13.45
CA THR A 290 -26.48 21.17 14.83
C THR A 290 -27.52 22.08 15.49
N LYS A 291 -28.29 22.86 14.72
CA LYS A 291 -29.43 23.68 15.21
C LYS A 291 -30.72 23.40 14.46
N SER A 292 -31.10 22.15 14.37
CA SER A 292 -32.47 21.75 14.13
C SER A 292 -32.82 20.65 15.16
N GLU A 293 -33.13 21.07 16.40
CA GLU A 293 -33.95 20.24 17.27
C GLU A 293 -35.29 20.01 16.55
N PRO A 294 -35.76 18.76 16.44
CA PRO A 294 -37.13 18.52 15.97
C PRO A 294 -38.08 19.04 17.06
N ASP A 295 -38.85 20.03 16.67
CA ASP A 295 -39.98 20.54 17.46
C ASP A 295 -40.97 19.38 17.67
N MET A 296 -41.09 18.92 18.91
CA MET A 296 -42.12 17.97 19.32
C MET A 296 -43.34 18.76 19.78
N SER A 297 -44.25 18.97 18.86
CA SER A 297 -45.65 19.34 19.18
C SER A 297 -46.60 18.38 18.52
#